data_c0ec76b67a2130ed02d8d40d4671bcf4
#
_entry.id   c0ec76b67a2130ed02d8d40d4671bcf4
#
_cell.length_a   1.000
_cell.length_b   1.000
_cell.length_c   1.000
_cell.angle_alpha   90.00
_cell.angle_beta   90.00
_cell.angle_gamma   90.00
#
_symmetry.space_group_name_H-M   'P 1'
#
loop_
_entity.id
_entity.type
_entity.pdbx_description
1 polymer ?
#
loop_
_entity_poly.entity_id
_entity_poly.type
_entity_poly.pdbx_seq_one_letter_code
_entity_poly.pdbx_strand_id
1 'polypeptide(L)'
;MSLAKIILLVFISTFSISSFAIPVNTAHLDSLYEQRMLPNGKSVGIIHIYSEYPKYGWVKDPIEGVSAIDDISRALVLYTGLYSHQPAPAVMNKIIHLTRSILMMQAENGYFYNFIYPDNSINTTYKTSVAEPNWWTWRALWALASAYPVVKAQDETLAAQMHNVLFRQTQALTGYVQETQTLTTLKGITLPVWMPNGGADQAAILLLALTRMQQISPQPNIEKMMRTLASGIMTMQIRDVTSSANGVFLSWKNTWHGYGNNQAYALLEAGTVLNDRDMVKAAFYELDNFHPWLISQGYLTSFSVSKTGESVEMNDKQQFSQIAYIFRPMIFANLRAYEISRDTRYIDQAVTLAMWFYRGNVARIQMYLPDSGLAFDGLDPEKSVNRNSGAESTIETLLALDAIERSPLAKKQLEERLSRGK
;
A
#
# COMPACT_ATOMS: atom_id res chain seq x y z
N MET A 1 -3.14 -36.22 72.07
CA MET A 1 -2.20 -35.77 71.04
C MET A 1 -2.98 -35.35 69.79
N SER A 2 -3.14 -34.06 69.58
CA SER A 2 -3.93 -33.49 68.50
C SER A 2 -2.98 -33.06 67.37
N LEU A 3 -3.12 -33.59 66.17
CA LEU A 3 -2.40 -33.19 64.96
C LEU A 3 -3.15 -31.98 64.31
N ALA A 4 -2.54 -30.80 64.42
CA ALA A 4 -2.97 -29.66 63.68
C ALA A 4 -2.54 -29.77 62.18
N LYS A 5 -3.51 -29.83 61.25
CA LYS A 5 -3.26 -29.72 59.83
C LYS A 5 -3.07 -28.25 59.45
N ILE A 6 -1.85 -27.92 59.02
CA ILE A 6 -1.57 -26.59 58.40
C ILE A 6 -1.99 -26.68 56.95
N ILE A 7 -3.02 -25.95 56.55
CA ILE A 7 -3.41 -25.73 55.13
C ILE A 7 -2.62 -24.55 54.62
N LEU A 8 -1.68 -24.79 53.71
CA LEU A 8 -0.93 -23.75 53.01
C LEU A 8 -1.77 -23.29 51.81
N LEU A 9 -2.41 -22.10 51.92
CA LEU A 9 -3.09 -21.46 50.82
C LEU A 9 -2.05 -20.78 49.92
N VAL A 10 -1.77 -21.38 48.73
CA VAL A 10 -0.98 -20.76 47.67
C VAL A 10 -1.88 -19.81 46.89
N PHE A 11 -1.74 -18.51 47.11
CA PHE A 11 -2.35 -17.47 46.27
C PHE A 11 -1.58 -17.42 44.94
N ILE A 12 -2.15 -18.05 43.89
CA ILE A 12 -1.70 -17.84 42.53
C ILE A 12 -2.34 -16.54 42.06
N SER A 13 -1.58 -15.43 42.15
CA SER A 13 -1.93 -14.16 41.53
C SER A 13 -1.76 -14.35 40.01
N THR A 14 -2.89 -14.62 39.31
CA THR A 14 -2.94 -14.51 37.86
C THR A 14 -2.78 -13.04 37.49
N PHE A 15 -1.56 -12.63 37.14
CA PHE A 15 -1.35 -11.39 36.44
C PHE A 15 -2.04 -11.53 35.07
N SER A 16 -3.25 -10.99 34.95
CA SER A 16 -3.86 -10.73 33.66
C SER A 16 -2.99 -9.67 32.97
N ILE A 17 -2.08 -10.12 32.10
CA ILE A 17 -1.44 -9.22 31.13
C ILE A 17 -2.58 -8.75 30.24
N SER A 18 -3.10 -7.54 30.51
CA SER A 18 -3.97 -6.86 29.57
C SER A 18 -3.14 -6.68 28.30
N SER A 19 -3.32 -7.55 27.34
CA SER A 19 -2.83 -7.34 25.97
C SER A 19 -3.46 -6.02 25.51
N PHE A 20 -2.67 -4.97 25.39
CA PHE A 20 -3.08 -3.76 24.72
C PHE A 20 -3.14 -4.11 23.22
N ALA A 21 -4.26 -4.72 22.82
CA ALA A 21 -4.56 -4.83 21.41
C ALA A 21 -4.57 -3.41 20.86
N ILE A 22 -3.82 -3.16 19.78
CA ILE A 22 -3.92 -1.93 19.01
C ILE A 22 -4.89 -2.28 17.89
N PRO A 23 -6.20 -2.21 18.12
CA PRO A 23 -7.16 -2.66 17.11
C PRO A 23 -7.09 -1.71 15.93
N VAL A 24 -7.03 -2.30 14.74
CA VAL A 24 -7.29 -1.55 13.51
C VAL A 24 -8.72 -1.02 13.61
N ASN A 25 -8.87 0.25 13.93
CA ASN A 25 -10.17 0.89 14.09
C ASN A 25 -10.63 1.52 12.77
N THR A 26 -11.62 0.91 12.13
CA THR A 26 -12.17 1.40 10.86
C THR A 26 -13.22 2.49 11.02
N ALA A 27 -13.54 2.96 12.25
CA ALA A 27 -14.66 3.86 12.49
C ALA A 27 -14.60 5.14 11.64
N HIS A 28 -13.42 5.75 11.48
CA HIS A 28 -13.29 6.93 10.62
C HIS A 28 -13.42 6.56 9.14
N LEU A 29 -12.78 5.49 8.66
CA LEU A 29 -12.96 5.02 7.29
C LEU A 29 -14.43 4.65 7.01
N ASP A 30 -15.11 4.06 7.98
CA ASP A 30 -16.55 3.73 7.88
C ASP A 30 -17.40 4.99 7.81
N SER A 31 -16.98 6.09 8.41
CA SER A 31 -17.64 7.40 8.27
C SER A 31 -17.40 8.05 6.91
N LEU A 32 -16.29 7.72 6.22
CA LEU A 32 -16.02 8.14 4.84
C LEU A 32 -16.72 7.26 3.81
N TYR A 33 -17.17 6.07 4.20
CA TYR A 33 -17.88 5.16 3.32
C TYR A 33 -19.34 5.58 3.15
N GLU A 34 -19.81 5.59 1.91
CA GLU A 34 -21.22 5.81 1.57
C GLU A 34 -21.71 4.72 0.62
N GLN A 35 -22.81 4.07 0.97
CA GLN A 35 -23.53 3.18 0.05
C GLN A 35 -24.48 4.00 -0.79
N ARG A 36 -24.46 3.81 -2.09
CA ARG A 36 -25.34 4.48 -3.05
C ARG A 36 -26.11 3.48 -3.89
N MET A 37 -27.36 3.83 -4.21
CA MET A 37 -28.19 3.05 -5.11
C MET A 37 -28.11 3.63 -6.51
N LEU A 38 -27.79 2.78 -7.49
CA LEU A 38 -27.81 3.16 -8.90
C LEU A 38 -29.22 3.05 -9.49
N PRO A 39 -29.53 3.72 -10.61
CA PRO A 39 -30.83 3.63 -11.29
C PRO A 39 -31.26 2.21 -11.66
N ASN A 40 -30.30 1.31 -11.87
CA ASN A 40 -30.54 -0.11 -12.19
C ASN A 40 -30.81 -0.99 -10.95
N GLY A 41 -30.98 -0.40 -9.78
CA GLY A 41 -31.27 -1.09 -8.51
C GLY A 41 -30.06 -1.75 -7.84
N LYS A 42 -28.85 -1.62 -8.39
CA LYS A 42 -27.63 -2.16 -7.77
C LYS A 42 -27.03 -1.15 -6.77
N SER A 43 -26.59 -1.66 -5.63
CA SER A 43 -25.83 -0.86 -4.66
C SER A 43 -24.36 -0.86 -5.01
N VAL A 44 -23.72 0.32 -4.93
CA VAL A 44 -22.28 0.56 -5.01
C VAL A 44 -21.81 1.22 -3.72
N GLY A 45 -20.51 1.17 -3.45
CA GLY A 45 -19.87 1.85 -2.32
C GLY A 45 -18.86 2.86 -2.80
N ILE A 46 -18.87 4.04 -2.22
CA ILE A 46 -17.84 5.04 -2.45
C ILE A 46 -17.12 5.38 -1.15
N ILE A 47 -15.93 5.95 -1.28
CA ILE A 47 -15.16 6.50 -0.17
C ILE A 47 -14.99 8.00 -0.44
N HIS A 48 -15.45 8.86 0.47
CA HIS A 48 -15.26 10.30 0.36
C HIS A 48 -13.77 10.64 0.51
N ILE A 49 -13.22 11.39 -0.46
CA ILE A 49 -11.79 11.70 -0.54
C ILE A 49 -11.35 12.59 0.63
N TYR A 50 -12.09 13.66 0.86
CA TYR A 50 -11.70 14.75 1.76
C TYR A 50 -12.54 14.79 3.03
N SER A 51 -11.86 14.95 4.17
CA SER A 51 -12.45 15.09 5.48
C SER A 51 -11.59 16.04 6.31
N GLU A 52 -12.12 17.21 6.66
CA GLU A 52 -11.35 18.32 7.21
C GLU A 52 -11.55 18.52 8.71
N TYR A 53 -10.42 18.76 9.38
CA TYR A 53 -10.37 19.19 10.78
C TYR A 53 -11.13 20.53 10.97
N PRO A 54 -11.82 20.77 12.10
CA PRO A 54 -11.94 19.89 13.26
C PRO A 54 -13.17 18.95 13.24
N LYS A 55 -14.08 19.10 12.28
CA LYS A 55 -15.37 18.39 12.27
C LYS A 55 -15.32 17.03 11.58
N TYR A 56 -14.33 16.83 10.72
CA TYR A 56 -14.17 15.62 9.91
C TYR A 56 -15.41 15.24 9.08
N GLY A 57 -16.16 16.27 8.66
CA GLY A 57 -17.25 16.11 7.69
C GLY A 57 -16.72 15.97 6.26
N TRP A 58 -17.54 15.42 5.39
CA TRP A 58 -17.22 15.26 3.97
C TRP A 58 -17.08 16.62 3.28
N VAL A 59 -15.98 16.80 2.57
CA VAL A 59 -15.75 17.98 1.71
C VAL A 59 -15.85 17.55 0.26
N LYS A 60 -16.53 18.38 -0.53
CA LYS A 60 -16.71 18.15 -1.98
C LYS A 60 -15.75 19.02 -2.75
N ASP A 61 -14.98 18.43 -3.65
CA ASP A 61 -14.22 19.17 -4.64
C ASP A 61 -15.07 19.31 -5.93
N PRO A 62 -15.32 20.53 -6.41
CA PRO A 62 -16.15 20.75 -7.59
C PRO A 62 -15.49 20.29 -8.90
N ILE A 63 -14.17 20.11 -8.91
CA ILE A 63 -13.40 19.72 -10.10
C ILE A 63 -13.18 18.22 -10.13
N GLU A 64 -12.73 17.64 -9.02
CA GLU A 64 -12.45 16.20 -8.92
C GLU A 64 -13.73 15.41 -8.69
N GLY A 65 -14.53 15.82 -7.72
CA GLY A 65 -15.75 15.12 -7.32
C GLY A 65 -15.74 14.76 -5.83
N VAL A 66 -16.33 13.64 -5.46
CA VAL A 66 -16.45 13.22 -4.06
C VAL A 66 -15.70 11.94 -3.73
N SER A 67 -15.36 11.14 -4.73
CA SER A 67 -14.72 9.84 -4.52
C SER A 67 -13.75 9.52 -5.65
N ALA A 68 -12.64 8.87 -5.32
CA ALA A 68 -11.63 8.41 -6.26
C ALA A 68 -11.56 6.88 -6.29
N ILE A 69 -11.39 6.30 -7.49
CA ILE A 69 -11.15 4.86 -7.64
C ILE A 69 -9.85 4.43 -6.95
N ASP A 70 -8.88 5.33 -6.85
CA ASP A 70 -7.65 5.11 -6.10
C ASP A 70 -7.93 4.73 -4.64
N ASP A 71 -8.79 5.48 -3.96
CA ASP A 71 -9.16 5.24 -2.56
C ASP A 71 -10.10 4.06 -2.42
N ILE A 72 -11.09 3.93 -3.33
CA ILE A 72 -11.97 2.77 -3.40
C ILE A 72 -11.14 1.48 -3.53
N SER A 73 -10.10 1.49 -4.38
CA SER A 73 -9.23 0.34 -4.62
C SER A 73 -8.42 -0.04 -3.37
N ARG A 74 -7.79 0.94 -2.71
CA ARG A 74 -7.05 0.71 -1.47
C ARG A 74 -7.97 0.22 -0.35
N ALA A 75 -9.17 0.81 -0.21
CA ALA A 75 -10.17 0.37 0.76
C ALA A 75 -10.65 -1.06 0.49
N LEU A 76 -10.84 -1.45 -0.78
CA LEU A 76 -11.19 -2.82 -1.15
C LEU A 76 -10.11 -3.80 -0.71
N VAL A 77 -8.82 -3.48 -0.92
CA VAL A 77 -7.71 -4.33 -0.44
C VAL A 77 -7.72 -4.45 1.08
N LEU A 78 -7.91 -3.35 1.81
CA LEU A 78 -8.01 -3.34 3.27
C LEU A 78 -9.16 -4.21 3.78
N TYR A 79 -10.39 -3.95 3.31
CA TYR A 79 -11.56 -4.72 3.76
C TYR A 79 -11.45 -6.21 3.38
N THR A 80 -10.83 -6.54 2.25
CA THR A 80 -10.54 -7.93 1.87
C THR A 80 -9.58 -8.59 2.86
N GLY A 81 -8.54 -7.89 3.28
CA GLY A 81 -7.61 -8.35 4.32
C GLY A 81 -8.31 -8.58 5.65
N LEU A 82 -9.06 -7.58 6.12
CA LEU A 82 -9.83 -7.67 7.37
C LEU A 82 -10.83 -8.84 7.35
N TYR A 83 -11.58 -9.00 6.26
CA TYR A 83 -12.53 -10.10 6.11
C TYR A 83 -11.86 -11.48 6.16
N SER A 84 -10.68 -11.62 5.57
CA SER A 84 -9.95 -12.89 5.55
C SER A 84 -9.53 -13.36 6.94
N HIS A 85 -9.37 -12.44 7.91
CA HIS A 85 -9.02 -12.77 9.30
C HIS A 85 -10.22 -12.83 10.23
N GLN A 86 -11.17 -11.93 10.02
CA GLN A 86 -12.37 -11.83 10.85
C GLN A 86 -13.59 -11.62 9.94
N PRO A 87 -14.14 -12.70 9.37
CA PRO A 87 -15.31 -12.62 8.51
C PRO A 87 -16.50 -11.98 9.21
N ALA A 88 -17.03 -10.91 8.60
CA ALA A 88 -18.22 -10.22 9.07
C ALA A 88 -19.11 -9.81 7.89
N PRO A 89 -20.46 -10.02 7.94
CA PRO A 89 -21.37 -9.68 6.84
C PRO A 89 -21.29 -8.21 6.42
N ALA A 90 -21.13 -7.30 7.39
CA ALA A 90 -21.00 -5.86 7.10
C ALA A 90 -19.75 -5.54 6.28
N VAL A 91 -18.62 -6.21 6.55
CA VAL A 91 -17.38 -6.06 5.78
C VAL A 91 -17.54 -6.65 4.38
N MET A 92 -18.19 -7.82 4.26
CA MET A 92 -18.47 -8.43 2.95
C MET A 92 -19.34 -7.53 2.08
N ASN A 93 -20.37 -6.90 2.64
CA ASN A 93 -21.20 -5.95 1.90
C ASN A 93 -20.39 -4.78 1.35
N LYS A 94 -19.45 -4.23 2.14
CA LYS A 94 -18.53 -3.19 1.66
C LYS A 94 -17.65 -3.70 0.52
N ILE A 95 -17.07 -4.90 0.63
CA ILE A 95 -16.28 -5.53 -0.44
C ILE A 95 -17.09 -5.62 -1.74
N ILE A 96 -18.32 -6.14 -1.67
CA ILE A 96 -19.20 -6.26 -2.84
C ILE A 96 -19.51 -4.89 -3.45
N HIS A 97 -19.85 -3.90 -2.62
CA HIS A 97 -20.23 -2.57 -3.09
C HIS A 97 -19.03 -1.82 -3.69
N LEU A 98 -17.84 -1.87 -3.07
CA LEU A 98 -16.62 -1.26 -3.60
C LEU A 98 -16.18 -1.94 -4.90
N THR A 99 -16.27 -3.27 -4.98
CA THR A 99 -16.03 -4.03 -6.22
C THR A 99 -16.91 -3.54 -7.36
N ARG A 100 -18.22 -3.37 -7.10
CA ARG A 100 -19.16 -2.85 -8.11
C ARG A 100 -18.83 -1.43 -8.54
N SER A 101 -18.36 -0.57 -7.63
CA SER A 101 -17.91 0.77 -7.97
C SER A 101 -16.72 0.73 -8.92
N ILE A 102 -15.71 -0.09 -8.63
CA ILE A 102 -14.56 -0.24 -9.53
C ILE A 102 -15.00 -0.71 -10.92
N LEU A 103 -15.87 -1.72 -11.00
CA LEU A 103 -16.38 -2.23 -12.28
C LEU A 103 -17.18 -1.16 -13.06
N MET A 104 -17.94 -0.29 -12.35
CA MET A 104 -18.67 0.82 -12.95
C MET A 104 -17.75 1.87 -13.57
N MET A 105 -16.54 2.06 -13.03
CA MET A 105 -15.58 3.06 -13.48
C MET A 105 -14.76 2.63 -14.69
N GLN A 106 -14.96 1.41 -15.21
CA GLN A 106 -14.25 0.95 -16.39
C GLN A 106 -14.78 1.63 -17.66
N ALA A 107 -13.88 2.19 -18.47
CA ALA A 107 -14.19 2.75 -19.79
C ALA A 107 -14.23 1.67 -20.87
N GLU A 108 -14.74 2.02 -22.06
CA GLU A 108 -14.82 1.12 -23.23
C GLU A 108 -13.43 0.63 -23.69
N ASN A 109 -12.38 1.46 -23.54
CA ASN A 109 -11.00 1.10 -23.85
C ASN A 109 -10.38 0.12 -22.83
N GLY A 110 -11.14 -0.22 -21.77
CA GLY A 110 -10.78 -1.17 -20.74
C GLY A 110 -10.01 -0.57 -19.54
N TYR A 111 -9.48 0.63 -19.65
CA TYR A 111 -8.89 1.35 -18.52
C TYR A 111 -9.98 1.94 -17.63
N PHE A 112 -9.59 2.61 -16.54
CA PHE A 112 -10.54 3.09 -15.56
C PHE A 112 -10.47 4.62 -15.47
N TYR A 113 -11.65 5.25 -15.26
CA TYR A 113 -11.74 6.63 -14.78
C TYR A 113 -11.41 6.68 -13.29
N ASN A 114 -11.08 7.87 -12.77
CA ASN A 114 -10.71 8.00 -11.36
C ASN A 114 -11.80 8.59 -10.48
N PHE A 115 -12.48 9.64 -10.90
CA PHE A 115 -13.36 10.40 -10.00
C PHE A 115 -14.85 10.24 -10.29
N ILE A 116 -15.64 10.31 -9.21
CA ILE A 116 -17.11 10.23 -9.21
C ILE A 116 -17.66 11.53 -8.63
N TYR A 117 -18.62 12.13 -9.33
CA TYR A 117 -19.37 13.30 -8.87
C TYR A 117 -20.47 12.95 -7.86
N PRO A 118 -21.05 13.97 -7.14
CA PRO A 118 -22.14 13.75 -6.17
C PRO A 118 -23.38 13.06 -6.74
N ASP A 119 -23.68 13.23 -8.01
CA ASP A 119 -24.82 12.64 -8.73
C ASP A 119 -24.55 11.24 -9.29
N ASN A 120 -23.42 10.63 -8.95
CA ASN A 120 -22.91 9.37 -9.46
C ASN A 120 -22.42 9.40 -10.92
N SER A 121 -22.39 10.54 -11.58
CA SER A 121 -21.72 10.66 -12.88
C SER A 121 -20.21 10.51 -12.74
N ILE A 122 -19.58 9.96 -13.78
CA ILE A 122 -18.13 9.76 -13.82
C ILE A 122 -17.46 10.99 -14.39
N ASN A 123 -16.39 11.44 -13.75
CA ASN A 123 -15.55 12.51 -14.28
C ASN A 123 -14.65 11.94 -15.39
N THR A 124 -15.02 12.17 -16.64
CA THR A 124 -14.35 11.61 -17.81
C THR A 124 -13.30 12.54 -18.42
N THR A 125 -13.17 13.76 -17.95
CA THR A 125 -12.41 14.82 -18.64
C THR A 125 -11.27 15.43 -17.81
N TYR A 126 -11.31 15.30 -16.49
CA TYR A 126 -10.26 15.85 -15.65
C TYR A 126 -8.95 15.08 -15.84
N LYS A 127 -7.82 15.78 -15.92
CA LYS A 127 -6.49 15.23 -16.26
C LYS A 127 -6.06 14.01 -15.41
N THR A 128 -6.51 13.94 -14.14
CA THR A 128 -6.24 12.83 -13.24
C THR A 128 -7.45 11.90 -13.07
N SER A 129 -8.39 11.95 -14.03
CA SER A 129 -9.54 11.05 -14.09
C SER A 129 -9.69 10.30 -15.42
N VAL A 130 -8.99 10.72 -16.46
CA VAL A 130 -9.08 10.08 -17.80
C VAL A 130 -8.72 8.60 -17.75
N ALA A 131 -9.46 7.78 -18.51
CA ALA A 131 -9.26 6.32 -18.57
C ALA A 131 -8.04 5.98 -19.43
N GLU A 132 -6.88 5.92 -18.79
CA GLU A 132 -5.57 5.69 -19.41
C GLU A 132 -4.77 4.65 -18.62
N PRO A 133 -3.68 4.09 -19.20
CA PRO A 133 -2.74 3.26 -18.48
C PRO A 133 -1.93 4.09 -17.48
N ASN A 134 -2.35 4.08 -16.22
CA ASN A 134 -1.77 4.90 -15.15
C ASN A 134 -2.09 4.37 -13.74
N TRP A 135 -1.76 5.15 -12.70
CA TRP A 135 -1.86 4.81 -11.29
C TRP A 135 -3.22 4.21 -10.88
N TRP A 136 -4.31 4.89 -11.18
CA TRP A 136 -5.64 4.43 -10.74
C TRP A 136 -6.08 3.17 -11.47
N THR A 137 -5.72 3.01 -12.75
CA THR A 137 -5.95 1.76 -13.48
C THR A 137 -5.20 0.59 -12.84
N TRP A 138 -3.91 0.78 -12.48
CA TRP A 138 -3.12 -0.29 -11.86
C TRP A 138 -3.64 -0.66 -10.49
N ARG A 139 -4.07 0.32 -9.69
CA ARG A 139 -4.68 0.08 -8.39
C ARG A 139 -6.02 -0.64 -8.49
N ALA A 140 -6.87 -0.27 -9.45
CA ALA A 140 -8.12 -0.96 -9.71
C ALA A 140 -7.91 -2.44 -10.05
N LEU A 141 -6.96 -2.74 -10.93
CA LEU A 141 -6.60 -4.13 -11.27
C LEU A 141 -6.05 -4.89 -10.05
N TRP A 142 -5.15 -4.28 -9.29
CA TRP A 142 -4.60 -4.88 -8.07
C TRP A 142 -5.69 -5.17 -7.04
N ALA A 143 -6.61 -4.23 -6.82
CA ALA A 143 -7.71 -4.39 -5.88
C ALA A 143 -8.69 -5.48 -6.31
N LEU A 144 -9.14 -5.47 -7.57
CA LEU A 144 -10.02 -6.51 -8.10
C LEU A 144 -9.37 -7.90 -8.01
N ALA A 145 -8.10 -8.03 -8.40
CA ALA A 145 -7.40 -9.30 -8.33
C ALA A 145 -7.20 -9.79 -6.88
N SER A 146 -6.95 -8.86 -5.93
CA SER A 146 -6.82 -9.18 -4.51
C SER A 146 -8.15 -9.63 -3.88
N ALA A 147 -9.27 -8.99 -4.27
CA ALA A 147 -10.59 -9.32 -3.74
C ALA A 147 -11.24 -10.54 -4.41
N TYR A 148 -10.77 -10.93 -5.59
CA TYR A 148 -11.40 -11.98 -6.40
C TYR A 148 -11.66 -13.30 -5.64
N PRO A 149 -10.71 -13.89 -4.88
CA PRO A 149 -10.95 -15.15 -4.18
C PRO A 149 -12.08 -15.05 -3.15
N VAL A 150 -12.14 -13.93 -2.43
CA VAL A 150 -13.16 -13.68 -1.39
C VAL A 150 -14.53 -13.44 -2.03
N VAL A 151 -14.59 -12.64 -3.09
CA VAL A 151 -15.85 -12.39 -3.82
C VAL A 151 -16.35 -13.67 -4.48
N LYS A 152 -15.47 -14.47 -5.09
CA LYS A 152 -15.85 -15.74 -5.74
C LYS A 152 -16.52 -16.73 -4.77
N ALA A 153 -16.11 -16.74 -3.52
CA ALA A 153 -16.71 -17.60 -2.50
C ALA A 153 -18.12 -17.15 -2.07
N GLN A 154 -18.55 -15.91 -2.40
CA GLN A 154 -19.81 -15.31 -1.94
C GLN A 154 -20.76 -14.90 -3.07
N ASP A 155 -20.24 -14.43 -4.22
CA ASP A 155 -21.01 -13.95 -5.37
C ASP A 155 -20.30 -14.38 -6.68
N GLU A 156 -20.67 -15.56 -7.18
CA GLU A 156 -20.08 -16.13 -8.41
C GLU A 156 -20.34 -15.24 -9.64
N THR A 157 -21.50 -14.58 -9.69
CA THR A 157 -21.85 -13.70 -10.81
C THR A 157 -20.97 -12.45 -10.82
N LEU A 158 -20.74 -11.83 -9.68
CA LEU A 158 -19.83 -10.70 -9.56
C LEU A 158 -18.38 -11.12 -9.84
N ALA A 159 -17.96 -12.28 -9.34
CA ALA A 159 -16.64 -12.82 -9.60
C ALA A 159 -16.41 -13.10 -11.10
N ALA A 160 -17.41 -13.58 -11.83
CA ALA A 160 -17.32 -13.74 -13.28
C ALA A 160 -17.14 -12.38 -14.00
N GLN A 161 -17.79 -11.32 -13.55
CA GLN A 161 -17.55 -9.96 -14.07
C GLN A 161 -16.14 -9.48 -13.77
N MET A 162 -15.64 -9.66 -12.54
CA MET A 162 -14.26 -9.33 -12.18
C MET A 162 -13.25 -10.09 -13.05
N HIS A 163 -13.44 -11.39 -13.21
CA HIS A 163 -12.57 -12.23 -14.04
C HIS A 163 -12.52 -11.71 -15.49
N ASN A 164 -13.68 -11.41 -16.08
CA ASN A 164 -13.75 -10.86 -17.42
C ASN A 164 -12.97 -9.54 -17.54
N VAL A 165 -13.14 -8.62 -16.60
CA VAL A 165 -12.40 -7.35 -16.56
C VAL A 165 -10.89 -7.59 -16.45
N LEU A 166 -10.44 -8.41 -15.51
CA LEU A 166 -9.03 -8.69 -15.29
C LEU A 166 -8.35 -9.31 -16.51
N PHE A 167 -8.99 -10.33 -17.14
CA PHE A 167 -8.33 -11.11 -18.19
C PHE A 167 -8.56 -10.59 -19.63
N ARG A 168 -9.58 -9.76 -19.86
CA ARG A 168 -9.67 -8.99 -21.11
C ARG A 168 -8.55 -7.97 -21.26
N GLN A 169 -8.07 -7.41 -20.16
CA GLN A 169 -6.98 -6.44 -20.14
C GLN A 169 -5.62 -7.03 -20.52
N THR A 170 -5.40 -8.32 -20.31
CA THR A 170 -4.06 -8.91 -20.56
C THR A 170 -3.56 -8.67 -21.97
N GLN A 171 -4.45 -8.66 -22.98
CA GLN A 171 -4.06 -8.40 -24.35
C GLN A 171 -3.64 -6.93 -24.59
N ALA A 172 -4.40 -5.97 -24.03
CA ALA A 172 -4.06 -4.55 -24.11
C ALA A 172 -2.76 -4.26 -23.33
N LEU A 173 -2.58 -4.87 -22.15
CA LEU A 173 -1.38 -4.76 -21.35
C LEU A 173 -0.13 -5.33 -22.03
N THR A 174 -0.27 -6.43 -22.80
CA THR A 174 0.85 -7.00 -23.56
C THR A 174 1.40 -6.01 -24.60
N GLY A 175 0.54 -5.22 -25.22
CA GLY A 175 0.97 -4.15 -26.12
C GLY A 175 1.56 -2.92 -25.40
N TYR A 176 1.20 -2.72 -24.14
CA TYR A 176 1.66 -1.60 -23.34
C TYR A 176 3.01 -1.87 -22.65
N VAL A 177 3.20 -3.06 -22.08
CA VAL A 177 4.46 -3.48 -21.47
C VAL A 177 5.42 -3.94 -22.57
N GLN A 178 6.40 -3.10 -22.91
CA GLN A 178 7.36 -3.37 -23.99
C GLN A 178 8.26 -4.56 -23.66
N GLU A 179 8.40 -5.49 -24.59
CA GLU A 179 9.21 -6.70 -24.43
C GLU A 179 10.71 -6.42 -24.40
N THR A 180 11.16 -5.47 -25.23
CA THR A 180 12.55 -5.06 -25.32
C THR A 180 12.75 -3.79 -24.52
N GLN A 181 13.56 -3.88 -23.49
CA GLN A 181 13.94 -2.72 -22.69
C GLN A 181 15.04 -1.93 -23.40
N THR A 182 14.65 -0.93 -24.17
CA THR A 182 15.59 0.09 -24.63
C THR A 182 16.09 0.86 -23.42
N LEU A 183 17.39 1.08 -23.34
CA LEU A 183 18.02 1.86 -22.28
C LEU A 183 18.24 3.28 -22.75
N THR A 184 18.10 4.22 -21.83
CA THR A 184 18.49 5.63 -21.99
C THR A 184 19.34 6.07 -20.81
N THR A 185 19.99 7.21 -20.92
CA THR A 185 20.81 7.76 -19.83
C THR A 185 20.35 9.15 -19.49
N LEU A 186 20.13 9.41 -18.19
CA LEU A 186 19.81 10.73 -17.66
C LEU A 186 20.72 11.04 -16.46
N LYS A 187 21.49 12.13 -16.55
CA LYS A 187 22.48 12.53 -15.52
C LYS A 187 23.40 11.37 -15.10
N GLY A 188 23.88 10.59 -16.08
CA GLY A 188 24.75 9.43 -15.87
C GLY A 188 24.07 8.17 -15.34
N ILE A 189 22.78 8.22 -15.02
CA ILE A 189 21.99 7.06 -14.57
C ILE A 189 21.39 6.37 -15.79
N THR A 190 21.60 5.06 -15.90
CA THR A 190 20.98 4.21 -16.94
C THR A 190 19.55 3.86 -16.52
N LEU A 191 18.61 4.11 -17.40
CA LEU A 191 17.19 3.94 -17.16
C LEU A 191 16.53 3.08 -18.26
N PRO A 192 15.61 2.19 -17.94
CA PRO A 192 14.84 1.45 -18.95
C PRO A 192 13.74 2.35 -19.56
N VAL A 193 13.54 2.16 -20.87
CA VAL A 193 12.36 2.67 -21.57
C VAL A 193 11.41 1.49 -21.76
N TRP A 194 10.36 1.39 -20.99
CA TRP A 194 9.53 0.18 -20.90
C TRP A 194 8.02 0.43 -20.90
N MET A 195 7.56 1.46 -20.24
CA MET A 195 6.16 1.88 -20.27
C MET A 195 6.05 3.34 -20.64
N PRO A 196 5.13 3.74 -21.51
CA PRO A 196 4.82 5.15 -21.74
C PRO A 196 4.44 5.82 -20.40
N ASN A 197 5.07 6.94 -20.08
CA ASN A 197 4.87 7.68 -18.84
C ASN A 197 5.08 6.85 -17.54
N GLY A 198 5.56 5.62 -17.63
CA GLY A 198 5.76 4.75 -16.49
C GLY A 198 7.08 5.00 -15.79
N GLY A 199 7.05 4.80 -14.46
CA GLY A 199 8.21 4.66 -13.61
C GLY A 199 8.19 3.31 -12.91
N ALA A 200 9.24 3.01 -12.14
CA ALA A 200 9.28 1.78 -11.36
C ALA A 200 8.17 1.74 -10.28
N ASP A 201 7.73 2.88 -9.79
CA ASP A 201 6.62 3.04 -8.87
C ASP A 201 5.28 2.57 -9.47
N GLN A 202 4.94 3.01 -10.69
CA GLN A 202 3.75 2.53 -11.41
C GLN A 202 3.89 1.06 -11.81
N ALA A 203 5.07 0.68 -12.32
CA ALA A 203 5.37 -0.71 -12.68
C ALA A 203 5.21 -1.65 -11.49
N ALA A 204 5.57 -1.22 -10.28
CA ALA A 204 5.42 -2.01 -9.07
C ALA A 204 3.95 -2.32 -8.75
N ILE A 205 3.04 -1.35 -8.92
CA ILE A 205 1.60 -1.59 -8.67
C ILE A 205 1.01 -2.51 -9.75
N LEU A 206 1.38 -2.30 -11.02
CA LEU A 206 0.98 -3.22 -12.08
C LEU A 206 1.54 -4.63 -11.85
N LEU A 207 2.79 -4.75 -11.40
CA LEU A 207 3.40 -6.04 -11.05
C LEU A 207 2.63 -6.74 -9.92
N LEU A 208 2.18 -6.01 -8.88
CA LEU A 208 1.33 -6.56 -7.83
C LEU A 208 -0.01 -7.07 -8.40
N ALA A 209 -0.64 -6.32 -9.30
CA ALA A 209 -1.87 -6.75 -9.96
C ALA A 209 -1.66 -8.04 -10.76
N LEU A 210 -0.65 -8.06 -11.63
CA LEU A 210 -0.31 -9.24 -12.44
C LEU A 210 0.07 -10.45 -11.59
N THR A 211 0.74 -10.23 -10.46
CA THR A 211 1.08 -11.31 -9.51
C THR A 211 -0.18 -11.97 -8.95
N ARG A 212 -1.18 -11.18 -8.55
CA ARG A 212 -2.48 -11.72 -8.11
C ARG A 212 -3.26 -12.39 -9.24
N MET A 213 -3.23 -11.82 -10.45
CA MET A 213 -3.86 -12.42 -11.63
C MET A 213 -3.21 -13.77 -11.98
N GLN A 214 -1.88 -13.87 -11.90
CA GLN A 214 -1.15 -15.11 -12.14
C GLN A 214 -1.53 -16.20 -11.11
N GLN A 215 -1.78 -15.83 -9.86
CA GLN A 215 -2.28 -16.74 -8.83
C GLN A 215 -3.73 -17.22 -9.08
N ILE A 216 -4.58 -16.36 -9.66
CA ILE A 216 -5.97 -16.70 -9.99
C ILE A 216 -6.04 -17.66 -11.18
N SER A 217 -5.32 -17.37 -12.26
CA SER A 217 -5.29 -18.14 -13.50
C SER A 217 -3.94 -17.97 -14.19
N PRO A 218 -3.02 -18.91 -13.99
CA PRO A 218 -1.68 -18.84 -14.58
C PRO A 218 -1.71 -18.75 -16.10
N GLN A 219 -1.01 -17.76 -16.66
CA GLN A 219 -0.90 -17.54 -18.10
C GLN A 219 0.53 -17.14 -18.50
N PRO A 220 1.11 -17.72 -19.57
CA PRO A 220 2.49 -17.40 -20.00
C PRO A 220 2.72 -15.92 -20.34
N ASN A 221 1.71 -15.24 -20.90
CA ASN A 221 1.81 -13.82 -21.22
C ASN A 221 1.81 -12.94 -19.96
N ILE A 222 1.08 -13.31 -18.91
CA ILE A 222 1.13 -12.62 -17.61
C ILE A 222 2.51 -12.81 -16.99
N GLU A 223 3.02 -14.03 -16.96
CA GLU A 223 4.38 -14.28 -16.45
C GLU A 223 5.44 -13.47 -17.22
N LYS A 224 5.34 -13.42 -18.56
CA LYS A 224 6.26 -12.62 -19.37
C LYS A 224 6.23 -11.14 -19.01
N MET A 225 5.03 -10.55 -18.86
CA MET A 225 4.88 -9.16 -18.43
C MET A 225 5.45 -8.94 -17.03
N MET A 226 5.21 -9.85 -16.08
CA MET A 226 5.76 -9.77 -14.73
C MET A 226 7.30 -9.72 -14.77
N ARG A 227 7.96 -10.60 -15.55
CA ARG A 227 9.41 -10.62 -15.70
C ARG A 227 9.94 -9.34 -16.34
N THR A 228 9.25 -8.81 -17.34
CA THR A 228 9.62 -7.55 -18.00
C THR A 228 9.55 -6.38 -17.04
N LEU A 229 8.46 -6.22 -16.29
CA LEU A 229 8.31 -5.17 -15.30
C LEU A 229 9.35 -5.29 -14.17
N ALA A 230 9.55 -6.49 -13.65
CA ALA A 230 10.53 -6.74 -12.61
C ALA A 230 11.97 -6.42 -13.06
N SER A 231 12.35 -6.82 -14.28
CA SER A 231 13.64 -6.49 -14.86
C SER A 231 13.85 -4.98 -14.95
N GLY A 232 12.84 -4.22 -15.36
CA GLY A 232 12.91 -2.77 -15.40
C GLY A 232 13.05 -2.15 -14.02
N ILE A 233 12.27 -2.60 -13.03
CA ILE A 233 12.40 -2.14 -11.64
C ILE A 233 13.83 -2.40 -11.14
N MET A 234 14.38 -3.60 -11.36
CA MET A 234 15.74 -3.96 -10.95
C MET A 234 16.82 -3.12 -11.65
N THR A 235 16.61 -2.73 -12.91
CA THR A 235 17.51 -1.84 -13.65
C THR A 235 17.61 -0.45 -13.03
N MET A 236 16.54 0.00 -12.35
CA MET A 236 16.52 1.30 -11.66
C MET A 236 17.07 1.25 -10.22
N GLN A 237 17.65 0.13 -9.80
CA GLN A 237 18.27 0.01 -8.48
C GLN A 237 19.68 0.63 -8.48
N ILE A 238 19.93 1.53 -7.54
CA ILE A 238 21.27 2.10 -7.32
C ILE A 238 22.14 1.08 -6.57
N ARG A 239 23.30 0.77 -7.13
CA ARG A 239 24.30 -0.15 -6.55
C ARG A 239 25.66 0.53 -6.48
N ASP A 240 25.78 1.45 -5.53
CA ASP A 240 27.04 2.13 -5.19
C ASP A 240 27.16 2.15 -3.66
N VAL A 241 28.02 1.30 -3.13
CA VAL A 241 28.22 1.11 -1.68
C VAL A 241 28.75 2.36 -0.98
N THR A 242 29.28 3.33 -1.74
CA THR A 242 29.77 4.60 -1.20
C THR A 242 28.69 5.68 -1.16
N SER A 243 27.58 5.46 -1.86
CA SER A 243 26.46 6.38 -1.94
C SER A 243 25.44 6.17 -0.82
N SER A 244 24.87 7.26 -0.30
CA SER A 244 23.70 7.21 0.57
C SER A 244 22.45 6.66 -0.15
N ALA A 245 22.43 6.64 -1.49
CA ALA A 245 21.38 6.05 -2.31
C ALA A 245 21.55 4.54 -2.52
N ASN A 246 22.57 3.92 -1.91
CA ASN A 246 22.84 2.50 -2.13
C ASN A 246 21.64 1.63 -1.77
N GLY A 247 21.20 0.80 -2.70
CA GLY A 247 20.09 -0.12 -2.55
C GLY A 247 18.75 0.41 -3.07
N VAL A 248 18.55 1.72 -3.17
CA VAL A 248 17.26 2.30 -3.53
C VAL A 248 16.84 1.93 -4.96
N PHE A 249 15.54 1.62 -5.12
CA PHE A 249 14.91 1.63 -6.44
C PHE A 249 14.39 3.03 -6.74
N LEU A 250 14.91 3.67 -7.78
CA LEU A 250 14.35 4.95 -8.22
C LEU A 250 12.88 4.79 -8.60
N SER A 251 12.08 5.82 -8.34
CA SER A 251 10.64 5.81 -8.63
C SER A 251 10.34 6.16 -10.08
N TRP A 252 10.91 7.25 -10.57
CA TRP A 252 10.71 7.76 -11.92
C TRP A 252 11.92 8.55 -12.40
N LYS A 253 12.43 8.23 -13.58
CA LYS A 253 13.68 8.83 -14.08
C LYS A 253 14.80 8.68 -13.03
N ASN A 254 15.53 9.76 -12.76
CA ASN A 254 16.59 9.82 -11.76
C ASN A 254 16.09 10.27 -10.37
N THR A 255 14.80 10.14 -10.10
CA THR A 255 14.16 10.59 -8.85
C THR A 255 13.63 9.41 -8.06
N TRP A 256 13.85 9.44 -6.76
CA TRP A 256 13.13 8.64 -5.79
C TRP A 256 12.13 9.54 -5.04
N HIS A 257 10.94 9.02 -4.81
CA HIS A 257 9.99 9.62 -3.88
C HIS A 257 9.34 8.53 -3.03
N GLY A 258 8.99 8.87 -1.79
CA GLY A 258 8.44 7.93 -0.84
C GLY A 258 7.01 7.49 -1.17
N TYR A 259 6.27 8.30 -1.90
CA TYR A 259 4.88 8.03 -2.23
C TYR A 259 4.78 6.81 -3.17
N GLY A 260 4.15 5.74 -2.67
CA GLY A 260 3.96 4.55 -3.50
C GLY A 260 5.21 3.74 -3.82
N ASN A 261 6.24 3.78 -2.99
CA ASN A 261 7.50 3.03 -3.13
C ASN A 261 7.31 1.51 -2.96
N ASN A 262 6.45 0.92 -3.80
CA ASN A 262 6.09 -0.50 -3.74
C ASN A 262 7.11 -1.44 -4.38
N GLN A 263 8.24 -0.97 -4.92
CA GLN A 263 9.17 -1.72 -5.76
C GLN A 263 9.68 -2.98 -5.06
N ALA A 264 10.22 -2.85 -3.83
CA ALA A 264 10.71 -3.99 -3.07
C ALA A 264 9.57 -4.99 -2.74
N TYR A 265 8.41 -4.49 -2.29
CA TYR A 265 7.26 -5.34 -1.98
C TYR A 265 6.78 -6.11 -3.21
N ALA A 266 6.66 -5.45 -4.36
CA ALA A 266 6.22 -6.07 -5.60
C ALA A 266 7.21 -7.14 -6.09
N LEU A 267 8.52 -6.89 -5.97
CA LEU A 267 9.55 -7.87 -6.32
C LEU A 267 9.54 -9.09 -5.39
N LEU A 268 9.29 -8.92 -4.09
CA LEU A 268 9.15 -10.03 -3.15
C LEU A 268 7.92 -10.89 -3.46
N GLU A 269 6.79 -10.27 -3.76
CA GLU A 269 5.55 -10.98 -4.14
C GLU A 269 5.73 -11.73 -5.47
N ALA A 270 6.19 -11.03 -6.52
CA ALA A 270 6.39 -11.62 -7.84
C ALA A 270 7.49 -12.68 -7.84
N GLY A 271 8.61 -12.42 -7.19
CA GLY A 271 9.74 -13.35 -7.09
C GLY A 271 9.35 -14.64 -6.37
N THR A 272 8.47 -14.56 -5.37
CA THR A 272 7.93 -15.75 -4.69
C THR A 272 7.03 -16.56 -5.64
N VAL A 273 6.12 -15.91 -6.36
CA VAL A 273 5.17 -16.58 -7.27
C VAL A 273 5.90 -17.22 -8.46
N LEU A 274 6.89 -16.52 -9.00
CA LEU A 274 7.69 -16.98 -10.15
C LEU A 274 8.89 -17.85 -9.77
N ASN A 275 9.13 -18.09 -8.47
CA ASN A 275 10.34 -18.72 -7.94
C ASN A 275 11.63 -18.08 -8.48
N ASP A 276 11.64 -16.74 -8.56
CA ASP A 276 12.75 -15.95 -9.10
C ASP A 276 13.58 -15.34 -7.97
N ARG A 277 14.78 -15.90 -7.79
CA ARG A 277 15.68 -15.51 -6.70
C ARG A 277 16.31 -14.12 -6.90
N ASP A 278 16.44 -13.66 -8.12
CA ASP A 278 17.09 -12.38 -8.40
C ASP A 278 16.17 -11.22 -8.07
N MET A 279 14.84 -11.34 -8.32
CA MET A 279 13.84 -10.42 -7.82
C MET A 279 13.89 -10.31 -6.30
N VAL A 280 13.92 -11.46 -5.61
CA VAL A 280 13.96 -11.51 -4.14
C VAL A 280 15.25 -10.88 -3.61
N LYS A 281 16.44 -11.20 -4.18
CA LYS A 281 17.70 -10.60 -3.76
C LYS A 281 17.76 -9.09 -3.98
N ALA A 282 17.21 -8.59 -5.09
CA ALA A 282 17.18 -7.16 -5.37
C ALA A 282 16.34 -6.42 -4.33
N ALA A 283 15.18 -6.97 -3.93
CA ALA A 283 14.37 -6.39 -2.87
C ALA A 283 15.09 -6.42 -1.52
N PHE A 284 15.68 -7.54 -1.12
CA PHE A 284 16.48 -7.61 0.11
C PHE A 284 17.61 -6.57 0.12
N TYR A 285 18.24 -6.33 -1.02
CA TYR A 285 19.32 -5.35 -1.11
C TYR A 285 18.85 -3.92 -0.77
N GLU A 286 17.64 -3.51 -1.15
CA GLU A 286 17.04 -2.24 -0.71
C GLU A 286 16.76 -2.25 0.80
N LEU A 287 16.13 -3.32 1.31
CA LEU A 287 15.77 -3.44 2.72
C LEU A 287 16.98 -3.45 3.65
N ASP A 288 18.11 -4.02 3.21
CA ASP A 288 19.34 -4.14 3.99
C ASP A 288 20.21 -2.87 3.95
N ASN A 289 20.14 -2.07 2.88
CA ASN A 289 21.04 -0.93 2.68
C ASN A 289 20.30 0.42 2.79
N PHE A 290 19.22 0.61 2.03
CA PHE A 290 18.55 1.91 1.94
C PHE A 290 17.58 2.17 3.09
N HIS A 291 16.75 1.18 3.48
CA HIS A 291 15.76 1.39 4.55
C HIS A 291 16.41 1.78 5.90
N PRO A 292 17.49 1.12 6.38
CA PRO A 292 18.16 1.53 7.62
C PRO A 292 18.70 2.96 7.55
N TRP A 293 19.28 3.33 6.40
CA TRP A 293 19.77 4.69 6.19
C TRP A 293 18.60 5.71 6.19
N LEU A 294 17.51 5.45 5.47
CA LEU A 294 16.33 6.32 5.42
C LEU A 294 15.70 6.52 6.79
N ILE A 295 15.61 5.47 7.59
CA ILE A 295 15.16 5.51 8.99
C ILE A 295 16.07 6.42 9.83
N SER A 296 17.40 6.28 9.68
CA SER A 296 18.38 7.10 10.42
C SER A 296 18.32 8.60 10.09
N GLN A 297 17.83 8.94 8.89
CA GLN A 297 17.64 10.34 8.45
C GLN A 297 16.32 10.96 8.96
N GLY A 298 15.48 10.22 9.68
CA GLY A 298 14.14 10.67 10.08
C GLY A 298 13.19 10.79 8.88
N TYR A 299 13.45 9.98 7.86
CA TYR A 299 12.75 9.84 6.59
C TYR A 299 12.90 11.04 5.65
N LEU A 300 13.01 10.75 4.36
CA LEU A 300 12.89 11.71 3.27
C LEU A 300 11.59 11.43 2.50
N THR A 301 11.10 12.44 1.80
CA THR A 301 9.94 12.32 0.91
C THR A 301 10.35 12.21 -0.55
N SER A 302 11.48 12.82 -0.92
CA SER A 302 12.06 12.67 -2.27
C SER A 302 13.52 13.10 -2.31
N PHE A 303 14.20 12.69 -3.35
CA PHE A 303 15.52 13.19 -3.79
C PHE A 303 15.75 12.84 -5.25
N SER A 304 16.68 13.52 -5.89
CA SER A 304 17.20 13.14 -7.21
C SER A 304 18.59 12.52 -7.06
N VAL A 305 19.04 11.76 -8.08
CA VAL A 305 20.40 11.24 -8.15
C VAL A 305 21.09 11.67 -9.44
N SER A 306 22.40 11.79 -9.37
CA SER A 306 23.27 11.94 -10.54
C SER A 306 24.50 11.07 -10.39
N LYS A 307 25.06 10.58 -11.51
CA LYS A 307 26.29 9.78 -11.52
C LYS A 307 27.40 10.53 -12.23
N THR A 308 28.55 10.68 -11.56
CA THR A 308 29.77 11.26 -12.10
C THR A 308 30.88 10.23 -11.95
N GLY A 309 31.40 9.72 -13.08
CA GLY A 309 32.30 8.55 -13.06
C GLY A 309 31.55 7.33 -12.47
N GLU A 310 32.12 6.74 -11.43
CA GLU A 310 31.50 5.59 -10.74
C GLU A 310 30.65 6.01 -9.52
N SER A 311 30.71 7.27 -9.08
CA SER A 311 30.03 7.75 -7.87
C SER A 311 28.61 8.24 -8.15
N VAL A 312 27.67 7.83 -7.32
CA VAL A 312 26.27 8.29 -7.34
C VAL A 312 26.02 9.24 -6.16
N GLU A 313 25.56 10.43 -6.47
CA GLU A 313 25.27 11.48 -5.50
C GLU A 313 23.76 11.69 -5.35
N MET A 314 23.29 11.92 -4.12
CA MET A 314 21.95 12.39 -3.81
C MET A 314 21.87 13.91 -3.84
N ASN A 315 20.90 14.42 -4.58
CA ASN A 315 20.61 15.85 -4.72
C ASN A 315 19.17 16.16 -4.34
N ASP A 316 18.84 17.43 -4.13
CA ASP A 316 17.47 17.94 -3.97
C ASP A 316 16.64 17.20 -2.89
N LYS A 317 17.28 16.84 -1.77
CA LYS A 317 16.64 16.09 -0.68
C LYS A 317 15.49 16.88 -0.06
N GLN A 318 14.30 16.27 -0.02
CA GLN A 318 13.12 16.78 0.66
C GLN A 318 12.76 15.87 1.82
N GLN A 319 12.38 16.45 2.97
CA GLN A 319 11.99 15.68 4.16
C GLN A 319 10.48 15.73 4.43
N PHE A 320 9.77 16.69 3.85
CA PHE A 320 8.36 16.95 4.08
C PHE A 320 7.59 17.16 2.75
N SER A 321 6.26 16.98 2.67
CA SER A 321 5.42 16.47 3.76
C SER A 321 5.56 14.95 3.89
N GLN A 322 5.64 14.42 5.10
CA GLN A 322 5.62 12.97 5.33
C GLN A 322 4.18 12.51 5.49
N ILE A 323 3.76 11.52 4.71
CA ILE A 323 2.40 10.97 4.70
C ILE A 323 2.40 9.45 4.90
N ALA A 324 1.27 8.88 5.30
CA ALA A 324 1.12 7.45 5.56
C ALA A 324 1.57 6.56 4.37
N TYR A 325 1.35 7.03 3.14
CA TYR A 325 1.69 6.30 1.92
C TYR A 325 3.20 6.11 1.69
N ILE A 326 4.07 6.80 2.44
CA ILE A 326 5.51 6.53 2.47
C ILE A 326 5.79 5.22 3.23
N PHE A 327 5.11 5.01 4.36
CA PHE A 327 5.44 3.99 5.35
C PHE A 327 4.81 2.64 5.03
N ARG A 328 3.55 2.60 4.58
CA ARG A 328 2.86 1.35 4.32
C ARG A 328 3.60 0.41 3.35
N PRO A 329 4.09 0.86 2.17
CA PRO A 329 4.82 -0.03 1.26
C PRO A 329 6.08 -0.62 1.89
N MET A 330 6.83 0.19 2.65
CA MET A 330 8.05 -0.26 3.35
C MET A 330 7.73 -1.28 4.46
N ILE A 331 6.63 -1.08 5.20
CA ILE A 331 6.17 -2.04 6.20
C ILE A 331 5.82 -3.37 5.53
N PHE A 332 5.06 -3.33 4.44
CA PHE A 332 4.69 -4.52 3.66
C PHE A 332 5.92 -5.27 3.16
N ALA A 333 6.90 -4.56 2.61
CA ALA A 333 8.13 -5.16 2.11
C ALA A 333 8.92 -5.86 3.23
N ASN A 334 9.06 -5.21 4.39
CA ASN A 334 9.78 -5.76 5.52
C ASN A 334 9.06 -6.99 6.12
N LEU A 335 7.74 -6.94 6.30
CA LEU A 335 6.98 -8.10 6.79
C LEU A 335 7.08 -9.28 5.81
N ARG A 336 7.01 -8.99 4.51
CA ARG A 336 7.16 -10.02 3.48
C ARG A 336 8.57 -10.61 3.46
N ALA A 337 9.59 -9.79 3.63
CA ALA A 337 10.96 -10.23 3.75
C ALA A 337 11.17 -11.17 4.95
N TYR A 338 10.54 -10.88 6.10
CA TYR A 338 10.52 -11.78 7.25
C TYR A 338 9.82 -13.11 6.92
N GLU A 339 8.69 -13.10 6.23
CA GLU A 339 7.98 -14.34 5.85
C GLU A 339 8.86 -15.25 5.00
N ILE A 340 9.68 -14.70 4.12
CA ILE A 340 10.58 -15.44 3.22
C ILE A 340 11.83 -15.92 3.96
N SER A 341 12.49 -15.04 4.73
CA SER A 341 13.82 -15.30 5.30
C SER A 341 13.81 -15.82 6.74
N ARG A 342 12.74 -15.51 7.50
CA ARG A 342 12.66 -15.67 8.97
C ARG A 342 13.65 -14.81 9.76
N ASP A 343 14.29 -13.82 9.12
CA ASP A 343 15.19 -12.90 9.79
C ASP A 343 14.39 -11.80 10.52
N THR A 344 14.50 -11.79 11.84
CA THR A 344 13.74 -10.86 12.70
C THR A 344 14.17 -9.39 12.57
N ARG A 345 15.30 -9.09 11.91
CA ARG A 345 15.70 -7.71 11.59
C ARG A 345 14.61 -7.00 10.78
N TYR A 346 13.92 -7.71 9.89
CA TYR A 346 12.83 -7.12 9.09
C TYR A 346 11.57 -6.84 9.93
N ILE A 347 11.31 -7.62 10.98
CA ILE A 347 10.27 -7.28 11.97
C ILE A 347 10.64 -5.99 12.69
N ASP A 348 11.89 -5.86 13.13
CA ASP A 348 12.37 -4.66 13.82
C ASP A 348 12.25 -3.40 12.94
N GLN A 349 12.61 -3.49 11.68
CA GLN A 349 12.45 -2.41 10.70
C GLN A 349 10.96 -2.09 10.46
N ALA A 350 10.09 -3.09 10.25
CA ALA A 350 8.66 -2.88 10.04
C ALA A 350 8.02 -2.14 11.23
N VAL A 351 8.35 -2.58 12.44
CA VAL A 351 7.85 -1.94 13.67
C VAL A 351 8.41 -0.52 13.84
N THR A 352 9.69 -0.29 13.51
CA THR A 352 10.29 1.05 13.53
C THR A 352 9.58 2.00 12.58
N LEU A 353 9.25 1.55 11.37
CA LEU A 353 8.44 2.30 10.42
C LEU A 353 7.02 2.57 10.96
N ALA A 354 6.38 1.57 11.57
CA ALA A 354 5.04 1.70 12.15
C ALA A 354 5.00 2.68 13.36
N MET A 355 6.11 2.84 14.09
CA MET A 355 6.21 3.84 15.15
C MET A 355 6.01 5.28 14.67
N TRP A 356 6.17 5.56 13.36
CA TRP A 356 5.83 6.87 12.80
C TRP A 356 4.39 7.29 13.11
N PHE A 357 3.47 6.35 13.09
CA PHE A 357 2.06 6.59 13.44
C PHE A 357 1.84 6.91 14.93
N TYR A 358 2.81 6.54 15.78
CA TYR A 358 2.72 6.59 17.25
C TYR A 358 3.83 7.43 17.91
N ARG A 359 4.14 8.61 17.42
CA ARG A 359 5.20 9.51 17.96
C ARG A 359 6.65 9.12 17.63
N GLY A 360 6.89 8.05 16.86
CA GLY A 360 8.23 7.70 16.35
C GLY A 360 8.66 8.53 15.14
N ASN A 361 8.00 9.65 14.87
CA ASN A 361 8.35 10.60 13.83
C ASN A 361 9.18 11.77 14.37
N VAL A 362 9.76 12.57 13.47
CA VAL A 362 10.66 13.68 13.82
C VAL A 362 10.00 14.78 14.65
N ALA A 363 8.67 14.89 14.65
CA ALA A 363 7.90 15.83 15.47
C ALA A 363 7.46 15.24 16.81
N ARG A 364 7.61 13.94 17.01
CA ARG A 364 7.11 13.19 18.18
C ARG A 364 5.61 13.35 18.40
N ILE A 365 4.84 13.45 17.32
CA ILE A 365 3.39 13.64 17.34
C ILE A 365 2.70 12.33 16.95
N GLN A 366 1.59 12.03 17.62
CA GLN A 366 0.75 10.90 17.27
C GLN A 366 -0.05 11.23 16.01
N MET A 367 0.19 10.48 14.92
CA MET A 367 -0.44 10.68 13.63
C MET A 367 -1.71 9.83 13.47
N TYR A 368 -1.82 8.71 14.17
CA TYR A 368 -3.00 7.84 14.21
C TYR A 368 -3.65 7.89 15.59
N LEU A 369 -4.98 8.08 15.64
CA LEU A 369 -5.77 8.12 16.87
C LEU A 369 -6.60 6.82 17.00
N PRO A 370 -6.14 5.83 17.79
CA PRO A 370 -6.75 4.50 17.84
C PRO A 370 -8.23 4.52 18.27
N ASP A 371 -8.61 5.45 19.17
CA ASP A 371 -9.97 5.52 19.71
C ASP A 371 -11.02 5.92 18.65
N SER A 372 -10.62 6.71 17.66
CA SER A 372 -11.52 7.20 16.60
C SER A 372 -11.23 6.59 15.22
N GLY A 373 -10.05 6.02 15.02
CA GLY A 373 -9.58 5.57 13.71
C GLY A 373 -9.09 6.70 12.80
N LEU A 374 -9.01 7.94 13.30
CA LEU A 374 -8.48 9.09 12.55
C LEU A 374 -6.98 8.93 12.27
N ALA A 375 -6.56 9.21 11.05
CA ALA A 375 -5.15 9.29 10.65
C ALA A 375 -4.89 10.64 9.97
N PHE A 376 -4.04 11.45 10.57
CA PHE A 376 -3.74 12.78 10.04
C PHE A 376 -3.05 12.72 8.68
N ASP A 377 -3.37 13.66 7.79
CA ASP A 377 -2.94 13.64 6.39
C ASP A 377 -1.43 13.76 6.23
N GLY A 378 -0.75 14.49 7.11
CA GLY A 378 0.69 14.57 6.98
C GLY A 378 1.39 15.35 8.08
N LEU A 379 2.70 15.15 8.10
CA LEU A 379 3.64 15.92 8.88
C LEU A 379 4.36 16.87 7.92
N ASP A 380 4.12 18.17 8.10
CA ASP A 380 4.59 19.25 7.23
C ASP A 380 5.92 19.88 7.75
N PRO A 381 6.55 20.79 6.97
CA PRO A 381 7.70 21.55 7.41
C PRO A 381 7.49 22.20 8.79
N GLU A 382 8.59 22.50 9.49
CA GLU A 382 8.57 23.04 10.84
C GLU A 382 7.89 22.13 11.89
N LYS A 383 7.72 20.84 11.54
CA LYS A 383 7.05 19.82 12.38
C LYS A 383 5.58 20.16 12.68
N SER A 384 4.94 20.91 11.80
CA SER A 384 3.50 21.13 11.85
C SER A 384 2.74 19.89 11.37
N VAL A 385 1.47 19.77 11.75
CA VAL A 385 0.63 18.62 11.38
C VAL A 385 -0.56 19.11 10.57
N ASN A 386 -0.72 18.58 9.36
CA ASN A 386 -1.99 18.65 8.67
C ASN A 386 -2.97 17.68 9.34
N ARG A 387 -3.88 18.23 10.14
CA ARG A 387 -4.83 17.45 10.93
C ARG A 387 -6.08 17.03 10.17
N ASN A 388 -6.18 17.30 8.88
CA ASN A 388 -7.19 16.67 8.06
C ASN A 388 -7.00 15.15 8.10
N SER A 389 -8.01 14.40 7.77
CA SER A 389 -7.99 12.94 7.77
C SER A 389 -8.80 12.43 6.59
N GLY A 390 -8.21 12.54 5.42
CA GLY A 390 -8.81 12.10 4.17
C GLY A 390 -8.75 10.57 3.98
N ALA A 391 -9.27 10.13 2.86
CA ALA A 391 -9.34 8.71 2.52
C ALA A 391 -7.95 8.07 2.42
N GLU A 392 -7.03 8.67 1.66
CA GLU A 392 -5.69 8.11 1.45
C GLU A 392 -4.95 7.89 2.76
N SER A 393 -4.80 8.93 3.58
CA SER A 393 -4.09 8.84 4.85
C SER A 393 -4.71 7.84 5.80
N THR A 394 -6.03 7.78 5.87
CA THR A 394 -6.76 6.81 6.69
C THR A 394 -6.52 5.39 6.21
N ILE A 395 -6.71 5.11 4.92
CA ILE A 395 -6.61 3.75 4.38
C ILE A 395 -5.17 3.24 4.43
N GLU A 396 -4.19 4.07 4.04
CA GLU A 396 -2.77 3.69 4.05
C GLU A 396 -2.28 3.39 5.48
N THR A 397 -2.73 4.17 6.48
CA THR A 397 -2.46 3.90 7.89
C THR A 397 -3.08 2.57 8.33
N LEU A 398 -4.36 2.33 8.01
CA LEU A 398 -5.04 1.11 8.41
C LEU A 398 -4.47 -0.13 7.72
N LEU A 399 -4.06 -0.05 6.45
CA LEU A 399 -3.34 -1.11 5.75
C LEU A 399 -2.02 -1.45 6.44
N ALA A 400 -1.24 -0.43 6.81
CA ALA A 400 0.03 -0.62 7.50
C ALA A 400 -0.16 -1.30 8.86
N LEU A 401 -1.12 -0.83 9.65
CA LEU A 401 -1.39 -1.35 10.99
C LEU A 401 -2.03 -2.74 10.95
N ASP A 402 -2.92 -3.03 9.98
CA ASP A 402 -3.48 -4.36 9.76
C ASP A 402 -2.38 -5.38 9.43
N ALA A 403 -1.39 -5.00 8.62
CA ALA A 403 -0.26 -5.87 8.31
C ALA A 403 0.59 -6.17 9.56
N ILE A 404 0.84 -5.18 10.42
CA ILE A 404 1.53 -5.36 11.70
C ILE A 404 0.70 -6.28 12.61
N GLU A 405 -0.61 -6.06 12.73
CA GLU A 405 -1.52 -6.83 13.59
C GLU A 405 -1.56 -8.32 13.17
N ARG A 406 -1.47 -8.60 11.88
CA ARG A 406 -1.44 -9.96 11.33
C ARG A 406 -0.12 -10.70 11.55
N SER A 407 0.95 -10.00 11.88
CA SER A 407 2.25 -10.59 12.22
C SER A 407 2.40 -10.69 13.74
N PRO A 408 2.29 -11.88 14.37
CA PRO A 408 2.33 -12.00 15.84
C PRO A 408 3.59 -11.40 16.47
N LEU A 409 4.75 -11.52 15.81
CA LEU A 409 6.00 -10.94 16.30
C LEU A 409 6.02 -9.42 16.16
N ALA A 410 5.57 -8.87 15.03
CA ALA A 410 5.52 -7.43 14.82
C ALA A 410 4.52 -6.76 15.78
N LYS A 411 3.33 -7.36 15.94
CA LYS A 411 2.32 -6.93 16.91
C LYS A 411 2.91 -6.84 18.32
N LYS A 412 3.46 -7.94 18.82
CA LYS A 412 4.08 -8.00 20.15
C LYS A 412 5.15 -6.93 20.33
N GLN A 413 6.03 -6.78 19.35
CA GLN A 413 7.12 -5.82 19.41
C GLN A 413 6.62 -4.36 19.39
N LEU A 414 5.56 -4.07 18.61
CA LEU A 414 4.93 -2.74 18.60
C LEU A 414 4.29 -2.43 19.96
N GLU A 415 3.54 -3.36 20.55
CA GLU A 415 2.93 -3.23 21.87
C GLU A 415 3.98 -2.96 22.95
N GLU A 416 5.10 -3.70 22.94
CA GLU A 416 6.22 -3.49 23.84
C GLU A 416 6.86 -2.10 23.72
N ARG A 417 7.04 -1.59 22.48
CA ARG A 417 7.59 -0.23 22.27
C ARG A 417 6.64 0.86 22.72
N LEU A 418 5.34 0.70 22.49
CA LEU A 418 4.33 1.66 22.93
C LEU A 418 4.18 1.70 24.44
N SER A 419 4.36 0.57 25.13
CA SER A 419 4.32 0.51 26.60
C SER A 419 5.53 1.20 27.25
N ARG A 420 6.71 1.17 26.63
CA ARG A 420 7.93 1.83 27.12
C ARG A 420 7.95 3.33 26.86
N GLY A 421 7.16 3.83 25.93
CA GLY A 421 7.08 5.25 25.59
C GLY A 421 6.03 6.05 26.38
N LYS A 422 5.35 5.38 27.32
CA LYS A 422 4.46 5.98 28.33
C LYS A 422 5.23 6.30 29.59
#